data_ccd975c4b76bfaa19b6c86f51c0f15a6
#
_entry.id   ccd975c4b76bfaa19b6c86f51c0f15a6
#
_cell.length_a   1.000
_cell.length_b   1.000
_cell.length_c   1.000
_cell.angle_alpha   90.00
_cell.angle_beta   90.00
_cell.angle_gamma   90.00
#
_symmetry.space_group_name_H-M   'P 1'
#
loop_
_entity.id
_entity.type
_entity.pdbx_description
1 polymer ?
#
loop_
_entity_poly.entity_id
_entity_poly.type
_entity_poly.pdbx_seq_one_letter_code
_entity_poly.pdbx_strand_id
1 'polypeptide(L)'
;TALRDGHQSLIATRLKTDEIIPILETMDQVGYYAMEVWGGATFDACIRFLNEDPWERLRLIRKHVKNTKLQMLLRGQNLLGYRNYADDTVEKFIELSIKNGIDIIRVFDALNDVRNLEASIKAIKKYNGHCQCAISYTTSPIHTTEYYLDLIKTMESMGADSICIKDMAGVLTPYKAYDLVKRIKEITNIPINLHTHCTGGIAHMIYMKAVEAGVDIIDTAISPLSGGTSQPPTESLALTFSEMERNPNLDMEKLLEVAEYFKPIRDKYMASGTLNPKVLLTEPQTLKYQVPGGMLSNLLSQLKQQNAEDKYEDVLKEVPRVRKDLGYPPLVTPMSQMVGTQALFNVLAGERYKLIPKEIKDYVRGNYGKSPAPISNEIRKKIIGDEEVITVRPADLIEPEFEKMKKESEGLAKTDEDVLAVALFPQVAPKFLENKYNETIEEKEEDKIKFISVTM
;
A
#
# COMPACT_ATOMS: atom_id res chain seq x y z
N THR A 1 1.26 9.52 -7.21
CA THR A 1 0.97 8.83 -5.92
C THR A 1 0.83 9.80 -4.74
N ALA A 2 0.95 11.13 -4.94
CA ALA A 2 0.97 12.13 -3.87
C ALA A 2 -0.24 12.03 -2.92
N LEU A 3 -1.44 11.77 -3.46
CA LEU A 3 -2.70 11.72 -2.72
C LEU A 3 -2.96 10.38 -2.00
N ARG A 4 -2.07 9.40 -2.11
CA ARG A 4 -2.12 8.15 -1.34
C ARG A 4 -0.75 7.81 -0.74
N ASP A 5 0.19 7.24 -1.52
CA ASP A 5 1.45 6.70 -1.00
C ASP A 5 2.42 7.80 -0.55
N GLY A 6 2.49 8.92 -1.29
CA GLY A 6 3.38 10.03 -0.95
C GLY A 6 3.09 10.60 0.44
N HIS A 7 1.84 11.03 0.69
CA HIS A 7 1.50 11.55 2.01
C HIS A 7 1.38 10.47 3.09
N GLN A 8 1.09 9.21 2.71
CA GLN A 8 1.19 8.10 3.65
C GLN A 8 2.61 7.94 4.17
N SER A 9 3.59 8.00 3.28
CA SER A 9 5.00 7.78 3.59
C SER A 9 5.64 8.94 4.38
N LEU A 10 5.17 10.16 4.18
CA LEU A 10 5.77 11.37 4.78
C LEU A 10 5.02 11.88 6.00
N ILE A 11 3.69 11.88 5.97
CA ILE A 11 2.83 12.48 7.01
C ILE A 11 1.80 11.49 7.56
N ALA A 12 2.13 10.19 7.51
CA ALA A 12 1.31 9.12 8.09
C ALA A 12 -0.18 9.20 7.68
N THR A 13 -0.45 9.54 6.43
CA THR A 13 -1.81 9.64 5.85
C THR A 13 -2.68 10.74 6.51
N ARG A 14 -2.08 11.84 6.97
CA ARG A 14 -2.81 12.92 7.68
C ARG A 14 -3.33 14.03 6.77
N LEU A 15 -3.12 13.96 5.44
CA LEU A 15 -3.68 14.95 4.50
C LEU A 15 -5.21 14.88 4.54
N LYS A 16 -5.85 16.01 4.80
CA LYS A 16 -7.30 16.11 4.93
C LYS A 16 -8.00 16.26 3.59
N THR A 17 -9.29 15.93 3.54
CA THR A 17 -10.09 16.07 2.32
C THR A 17 -10.20 17.52 1.87
N ASP A 18 -10.38 18.47 2.79
CA ASP A 18 -10.43 19.90 2.52
C ASP A 18 -9.10 20.49 1.98
N GLU A 19 -7.97 19.85 2.26
CA GLU A 19 -6.65 20.17 1.70
C GLU A 19 -6.40 19.54 0.31
N ILE A 20 -7.21 18.56 -0.08
CA ILE A 20 -7.09 17.86 -1.37
C ILE A 20 -8.01 18.50 -2.42
N ILE A 21 -9.27 18.72 -2.08
CA ILE A 21 -10.31 19.14 -3.03
C ILE A 21 -9.97 20.40 -3.84
N PRO A 22 -9.44 21.50 -3.25
CA PRO A 22 -9.22 22.75 -3.97
C PRO A 22 -8.27 22.67 -5.16
N ILE A 23 -7.36 21.70 -5.20
CA ILE A 23 -6.33 21.56 -6.25
C ILE A 23 -6.65 20.47 -7.28
N LEU A 24 -7.70 19.68 -7.07
CA LEU A 24 -7.98 18.50 -7.89
C LEU A 24 -8.25 18.83 -9.35
N GLU A 25 -8.95 19.92 -9.65
CA GLU A 25 -9.26 20.31 -11.03
C GLU A 25 -7.99 20.71 -11.80
N THR A 26 -7.03 21.38 -11.15
CA THR A 26 -5.71 21.63 -11.73
C THR A 26 -4.95 20.33 -11.92
N MET A 27 -4.96 19.43 -10.93
CA MET A 27 -4.32 18.12 -11.05
C MET A 27 -4.91 17.27 -12.18
N ASP A 28 -6.22 17.34 -12.40
CA ASP A 28 -6.92 16.61 -13.48
C ASP A 28 -6.52 17.08 -14.89
N GLN A 29 -6.00 18.31 -14.98
CA GLN A 29 -5.56 18.92 -16.24
C GLN A 29 -4.06 18.76 -16.52
N VAL A 30 -3.27 18.23 -15.59
CA VAL A 30 -1.82 18.01 -15.77
C VAL A 30 -1.51 17.03 -16.88
N GLY A 31 -2.41 16.07 -17.16
CA GLY A 31 -2.19 15.02 -18.14
C GLY A 31 -1.66 13.71 -17.54
N TYR A 32 -1.85 13.47 -16.25
CA TYR A 32 -1.52 12.19 -15.62
C TYR A 32 -2.28 11.02 -16.26
N TYR A 33 -1.63 9.87 -16.38
CA TYR A 33 -2.31 8.62 -16.73
C TYR A 33 -3.32 8.20 -15.64
N ALA A 34 -2.90 8.28 -14.38
CA ALA A 34 -3.74 7.99 -13.23
C ALA A 34 -3.25 8.74 -11.99
N MET A 35 -4.16 9.00 -11.05
CA MET A 35 -3.87 9.45 -9.70
C MET A 35 -4.20 8.36 -8.69
N GLU A 36 -3.22 7.93 -7.90
CA GLU A 36 -3.48 7.03 -6.78
C GLU A 36 -3.98 7.84 -5.60
N VAL A 37 -5.23 7.61 -5.20
CA VAL A 37 -5.97 8.48 -4.27
C VAL A 37 -6.50 7.74 -3.04
N TRP A 38 -6.51 6.41 -3.05
CA TRP A 38 -7.19 5.64 -2.03
C TRP A 38 -6.52 4.30 -1.74
N GLY A 39 -6.80 3.72 -0.55
CA GLY A 39 -6.23 2.46 -0.08
C GLY A 39 -6.42 2.26 1.41
N GLY A 40 -5.83 1.20 1.96
CA GLY A 40 -6.04 0.79 3.35
C GLY A 40 -5.69 1.82 4.40
N ALA A 41 -4.51 2.42 4.29
CA ALA A 41 -4.08 3.42 5.25
C ALA A 41 -4.90 4.72 5.13
N THR A 42 -5.36 5.08 3.93
CA THR A 42 -6.24 6.22 3.72
C THR A 42 -7.58 5.99 4.41
N PHE A 43 -8.18 4.82 4.22
CA PHE A 43 -9.45 4.45 4.85
C PHE A 43 -9.34 4.47 6.39
N ASP A 44 -8.33 3.80 6.95
CA ASP A 44 -8.08 3.77 8.40
C ASP A 44 -7.83 5.18 8.96
N ALA A 45 -7.00 5.98 8.29
CA ALA A 45 -6.69 7.33 8.76
C ALA A 45 -7.91 8.28 8.73
N CYS A 46 -8.77 8.17 7.73
CA CYS A 46 -10.02 8.93 7.67
C CYS A 46 -10.87 8.68 8.92
N ILE A 47 -11.11 7.42 9.25
CA ILE A 47 -11.96 7.04 10.38
C ILE A 47 -11.27 7.33 11.73
N ARG A 48 -9.99 6.92 11.87
CA ARG A 48 -9.29 6.92 13.17
C ARG A 48 -8.80 8.28 13.62
N PHE A 49 -8.38 9.14 12.67
CA PHE A 49 -7.62 10.34 12.99
C PHE A 49 -8.22 11.63 12.43
N LEU A 50 -8.95 11.54 11.32
CA LEU A 50 -9.45 12.73 10.62
C LEU A 50 -10.94 12.97 10.87
N ASN A 51 -11.66 12.00 11.41
CA ASN A 51 -13.12 11.98 11.54
C ASN A 51 -13.80 12.28 10.19
N GLU A 52 -13.29 11.67 9.11
CA GLU A 52 -13.79 11.82 7.76
C GLU A 52 -14.35 10.50 7.24
N ASP A 53 -15.43 10.56 6.45
CA ASP A 53 -15.96 9.41 5.73
C ASP A 53 -15.05 9.05 4.55
N PRO A 54 -14.36 7.87 4.56
CA PRO A 54 -13.46 7.49 3.48
C PRO A 54 -14.18 7.31 2.14
N TRP A 55 -15.43 6.87 2.11
CA TRP A 55 -16.22 6.73 0.90
C TRP A 55 -16.65 8.08 0.34
N GLU A 56 -17.04 9.02 1.22
CA GLU A 56 -17.37 10.40 0.81
C GLU A 56 -16.14 11.11 0.26
N ARG A 57 -14.97 10.94 0.88
CA ARG A 57 -13.71 11.45 0.31
C ARG A 57 -13.51 10.96 -1.12
N LEU A 58 -13.73 9.66 -1.38
CA LEU A 58 -13.58 9.10 -2.72
C LEU A 58 -14.58 9.71 -3.71
N ARG A 59 -15.85 9.84 -3.31
CA ARG A 59 -16.91 10.47 -4.13
C ARG A 59 -16.58 11.94 -4.45
N LEU A 60 -16.09 12.69 -3.47
CA LEU A 60 -15.67 14.07 -3.65
C LEU A 60 -14.50 14.18 -4.63
N ILE A 61 -13.48 13.32 -4.49
CA ILE A 61 -12.36 13.28 -5.44
C ILE A 61 -12.89 12.99 -6.85
N ARG A 62 -13.73 11.96 -7.02
CA ARG A 62 -14.32 11.62 -8.33
C ARG A 62 -15.16 12.75 -8.91
N LYS A 63 -15.84 13.53 -8.06
CA LYS A 63 -16.64 14.68 -8.50
C LYS A 63 -15.80 15.74 -9.18
N HIS A 64 -14.57 16.00 -8.69
CA HIS A 64 -13.67 17.04 -9.23
C HIS A 64 -12.70 16.53 -10.29
N VAL A 65 -12.44 15.21 -10.36
CA VAL A 65 -11.54 14.60 -11.34
C VAL A 65 -12.37 13.92 -12.44
N LYS A 66 -12.23 14.34 -13.69
CA LYS A 66 -13.03 13.85 -14.82
C LYS A 66 -12.22 13.16 -15.90
N ASN A 67 -10.98 13.60 -16.13
CA ASN A 67 -10.13 13.14 -17.22
C ASN A 67 -9.14 12.08 -16.77
N THR A 68 -8.61 12.23 -15.55
CA THR A 68 -7.60 11.34 -14.99
C THR A 68 -8.24 10.13 -14.32
N LYS A 69 -7.69 8.94 -14.57
CA LYS A 69 -8.13 7.71 -13.89
C LYS A 69 -7.81 7.77 -12.40
N LEU A 70 -8.73 7.30 -11.57
CA LEU A 70 -8.50 7.14 -10.13
C LEU A 70 -8.04 5.72 -9.81
N GLN A 71 -6.94 5.63 -9.09
CA GLN A 71 -6.33 4.36 -8.69
C GLN A 71 -6.37 4.18 -7.19
N MET A 72 -6.53 2.93 -6.75
CA MET A 72 -6.37 2.52 -5.36
C MET A 72 -5.41 1.35 -5.22
N LEU A 73 -4.87 1.19 -4.00
CA LEU A 73 -4.10 0.01 -3.60
C LEU A 73 -4.97 -0.95 -2.78
N LEU A 74 -4.93 -2.24 -3.13
CA LEU A 74 -5.67 -3.32 -2.46
C LEU A 74 -4.72 -4.47 -2.10
N ARG A 75 -4.81 -4.97 -0.86
CA ARG A 75 -4.01 -6.11 -0.39
C ARG A 75 -4.71 -7.44 -0.68
N GLY A 76 -5.04 -7.74 -1.92
CA GLY A 76 -5.66 -9.00 -2.31
C GLY A 76 -6.75 -9.47 -1.34
N GLN A 77 -6.62 -10.68 -0.82
CA GLN A 77 -7.58 -11.27 0.13
C GLN A 77 -7.66 -10.57 1.49
N ASN A 78 -6.66 -9.78 1.84
CA ASN A 78 -6.64 -9.00 3.09
C ASN A 78 -7.35 -7.64 2.97
N LEU A 79 -7.81 -7.26 1.79
CA LEU A 79 -8.46 -5.96 1.50
C LEU A 79 -7.60 -4.78 1.99
N LEU A 80 -8.01 -4.17 3.08
CA LEU A 80 -7.32 -3.04 3.73
C LEU A 80 -6.60 -3.47 5.03
N GLY A 81 -6.85 -4.71 5.50
CA GLY A 81 -6.40 -5.23 6.79
C GLY A 81 -5.19 -6.16 6.71
N TYR A 82 -5.09 -7.04 7.70
CA TYR A 82 -4.00 -8.01 7.87
C TYR A 82 -4.50 -9.45 8.04
N ARG A 83 -5.82 -9.69 8.03
CA ARG A 83 -6.42 -11.02 7.96
C ARG A 83 -7.00 -11.27 6.58
N ASN A 84 -7.20 -12.52 6.23
CA ASN A 84 -7.99 -12.87 5.07
C ASN A 84 -9.49 -12.64 5.35
N TYR A 85 -10.20 -12.17 4.34
CA TYR A 85 -11.66 -12.05 4.32
C TYR A 85 -12.25 -13.10 3.39
N ALA A 86 -13.53 -13.43 3.56
CA ALA A 86 -14.23 -14.31 2.65
C ALA A 86 -14.38 -13.66 1.25
N ASP A 87 -14.56 -14.48 0.23
CA ASP A 87 -14.62 -14.00 -1.16
C ASP A 87 -15.80 -13.06 -1.41
N ASP A 88 -16.94 -13.26 -0.74
CA ASP A 88 -18.10 -12.37 -0.83
C ASP A 88 -17.84 -10.96 -0.28
N THR A 89 -17.07 -10.86 0.80
CA THR A 89 -16.64 -9.58 1.37
C THR A 89 -15.64 -8.88 0.45
N VAL A 90 -14.69 -9.62 -0.14
CA VAL A 90 -13.73 -9.07 -1.13
C VAL A 90 -14.48 -8.56 -2.36
N GLU A 91 -15.44 -9.33 -2.88
CA GLU A 91 -16.24 -8.93 -4.03
C GLU A 91 -17.06 -7.66 -3.72
N LYS A 92 -17.74 -7.61 -2.56
CA LYS A 92 -18.54 -6.45 -2.16
C LYS A 92 -17.70 -5.18 -2.01
N PHE A 93 -16.50 -5.28 -1.43
CA PHE A 93 -15.60 -4.14 -1.30
C PHE A 93 -15.16 -3.60 -2.66
N ILE A 94 -14.82 -4.47 -3.61
CA ILE A 94 -14.41 -4.10 -4.95
C ILE A 94 -15.58 -3.48 -5.74
N GLU A 95 -16.77 -4.09 -5.67
CA GLU A 95 -18.00 -3.54 -6.26
C GLU A 95 -18.20 -2.07 -5.83
N LEU A 96 -18.19 -1.81 -4.53
CA LEU A 96 -18.40 -0.48 -3.99
C LEU A 96 -17.26 0.49 -4.32
N SER A 97 -16.00 0.01 -4.36
CA SER A 97 -14.86 0.85 -4.75
C SER A 97 -15.01 1.37 -6.18
N ILE A 98 -15.37 0.49 -7.12
CA ILE A 98 -15.58 0.85 -8.53
C ILE A 98 -16.83 1.74 -8.66
N LYS A 99 -17.92 1.42 -7.99
CA LYS A 99 -19.16 2.23 -7.99
C LYS A 99 -18.93 3.65 -7.48
N ASN A 100 -18.03 3.84 -6.51
CA ASN A 100 -17.67 5.14 -5.95
C ASN A 100 -16.59 5.87 -6.76
N GLY A 101 -16.12 5.33 -7.89
CA GLY A 101 -15.32 6.05 -8.86
C GLY A 101 -13.88 5.60 -9.02
N ILE A 102 -13.47 4.47 -8.47
CA ILE A 102 -12.16 3.88 -8.76
C ILE A 102 -12.17 3.24 -10.16
N ASP A 103 -11.21 3.61 -10.98
CA ASP A 103 -10.99 3.06 -12.32
C ASP A 103 -9.97 1.91 -12.31
N ILE A 104 -8.89 2.06 -11.53
CA ILE A 104 -7.78 1.10 -11.47
C ILE A 104 -7.62 0.57 -10.05
N ILE A 105 -7.70 -0.74 -9.90
CA ILE A 105 -7.37 -1.40 -8.62
C ILE A 105 -6.01 -2.09 -8.76
N ARG A 106 -5.01 -1.54 -8.07
CA ARG A 106 -3.70 -2.17 -7.91
C ARG A 106 -3.78 -3.19 -6.81
N VAL A 107 -3.79 -4.46 -7.17
CA VAL A 107 -3.91 -5.57 -6.21
C VAL A 107 -2.56 -6.27 -6.04
N PHE A 108 -2.17 -6.54 -4.80
CA PHE A 108 -0.94 -7.26 -4.47
C PHE A 108 -1.12 -8.23 -3.33
N ASP A 109 -0.24 -9.22 -3.25
CA ASP A 109 -0.07 -10.07 -2.09
C ASP A 109 1.34 -9.91 -1.51
N ALA A 110 1.46 -9.88 -0.18
CA ALA A 110 2.74 -9.66 0.50
C ALA A 110 3.76 -10.79 0.26
N LEU A 111 3.29 -11.99 -0.06
CA LEU A 111 4.13 -13.17 -0.33
C LEU A 111 4.30 -13.45 -1.83
N ASN A 112 3.63 -12.69 -2.70
CA ASN A 112 3.45 -13.00 -4.11
C ASN A 112 2.70 -14.33 -4.36
N ASP A 113 1.85 -14.75 -3.42
CA ASP A 113 0.97 -15.90 -3.61
C ASP A 113 -0.24 -15.49 -4.47
N VAL A 114 -0.19 -15.82 -5.75
CA VAL A 114 -1.23 -15.43 -6.73
C VAL A 114 -2.62 -15.96 -6.38
N ARG A 115 -2.72 -17.03 -5.58
CA ARG A 115 -4.01 -17.57 -5.11
C ARG A 115 -4.77 -16.55 -4.27
N ASN A 116 -4.05 -15.71 -3.52
CA ASN A 116 -4.63 -14.61 -2.72
C ASN A 116 -5.10 -13.43 -3.57
N LEU A 117 -4.83 -13.42 -4.88
CA LEU A 117 -5.31 -12.39 -5.82
C LEU A 117 -6.56 -12.82 -6.58
N GLU A 118 -6.87 -14.12 -6.59
CA GLU A 118 -7.88 -14.71 -7.47
C GLU A 118 -9.27 -14.09 -7.31
N ALA A 119 -9.77 -13.99 -6.09
CA ALA A 119 -11.08 -13.38 -5.81
C ALA A 119 -11.12 -11.91 -6.22
N SER A 120 -10.05 -11.16 -5.93
CA SER A 120 -9.93 -9.76 -6.31
C SER A 120 -9.90 -9.56 -7.82
N ILE A 121 -9.11 -10.34 -8.56
CA ILE A 121 -9.05 -10.26 -10.02
C ILE A 121 -10.42 -10.54 -10.63
N LYS A 122 -11.08 -11.63 -10.20
CA LYS A 122 -12.44 -11.99 -10.67
C LYS A 122 -13.45 -10.87 -10.42
N ALA A 123 -13.45 -10.30 -9.22
CA ALA A 123 -14.37 -9.21 -8.86
C ALA A 123 -14.09 -7.94 -9.67
N ILE A 124 -12.82 -7.52 -9.82
CA ILE A 124 -12.46 -6.34 -10.61
C ILE A 124 -12.96 -6.50 -12.06
N LYS A 125 -12.74 -7.66 -12.67
CA LYS A 125 -13.19 -7.93 -14.04
C LYS A 125 -14.73 -7.99 -14.12
N LYS A 126 -15.41 -8.56 -13.14
CA LYS A 126 -16.88 -8.62 -13.07
C LYS A 126 -17.52 -7.23 -13.09
N TYR A 127 -16.91 -6.27 -12.37
CA TYR A 127 -17.42 -4.88 -12.27
C TYR A 127 -16.76 -3.91 -13.24
N ASN A 128 -16.07 -4.42 -14.30
CA ASN A 128 -15.44 -3.64 -15.37
C ASN A 128 -14.36 -2.66 -14.90
N GLY A 129 -13.68 -2.93 -13.78
CA GLY A 129 -12.51 -2.20 -13.34
C GLY A 129 -11.25 -2.63 -14.10
N HIS A 130 -10.23 -1.76 -14.11
CA HIS A 130 -8.90 -2.11 -14.60
C HIS A 130 -8.11 -2.82 -13.50
N CYS A 131 -7.75 -4.08 -13.76
CA CYS A 131 -6.97 -4.89 -12.82
C CYS A 131 -5.48 -4.70 -13.04
N GLN A 132 -4.81 -3.96 -12.15
CA GLN A 132 -3.36 -3.89 -12.12
C GLN A 132 -2.80 -4.83 -11.05
N CYS A 133 -2.23 -5.96 -11.47
CA CYS A 133 -1.56 -6.88 -10.54
C CYS A 133 -0.17 -6.37 -10.21
N ALA A 134 0.20 -6.35 -8.93
CA ALA A 134 1.50 -5.90 -8.50
C ALA A 134 2.33 -7.04 -7.91
N ILE A 135 3.58 -7.16 -8.37
CA ILE A 135 4.59 -8.01 -7.74
C ILE A 135 5.24 -7.25 -6.60
N SER A 136 5.29 -7.86 -5.41
CA SER A 136 6.07 -7.36 -4.28
C SER A 136 7.55 -7.63 -4.57
N TYR A 137 8.25 -6.61 -5.12
CA TYR A 137 9.65 -6.77 -5.50
C TYR A 137 10.55 -6.85 -4.27
N THR A 138 11.47 -7.77 -4.31
CA THR A 138 12.53 -7.94 -3.32
C THR A 138 13.72 -8.66 -3.94
N THR A 139 14.82 -8.76 -3.21
CA THR A 139 16.01 -9.50 -3.64
C THR A 139 16.31 -10.64 -2.67
N SER A 140 16.60 -11.82 -3.19
CA SER A 140 17.08 -12.99 -2.45
C SER A 140 17.59 -14.04 -3.45
N PRO A 141 18.20 -15.15 -3.01
CA PRO A 141 18.62 -16.20 -3.92
C PRO A 141 17.51 -16.82 -4.78
N ILE A 142 16.23 -16.70 -4.35
CA ILE A 142 15.07 -17.26 -5.06
C ILE A 142 14.32 -16.23 -5.90
N HIS A 143 14.42 -14.94 -5.57
CA HIS A 143 13.76 -13.86 -6.30
C HIS A 143 14.62 -13.43 -7.51
N THR A 144 14.73 -14.34 -8.48
CA THR A 144 15.45 -14.14 -9.74
C THR A 144 14.57 -13.42 -10.76
N THR A 145 15.14 -12.99 -11.88
CA THR A 145 14.36 -12.41 -12.99
C THR A 145 13.36 -13.45 -13.51
N GLU A 146 13.75 -14.72 -13.65
CA GLU A 146 12.88 -15.82 -14.08
C GLU A 146 11.68 -16.00 -13.15
N TYR A 147 11.90 -15.97 -11.83
CA TYR A 147 10.81 -16.02 -10.85
C TYR A 147 9.76 -14.93 -11.13
N TYR A 148 10.20 -13.69 -11.38
CA TYR A 148 9.27 -12.59 -11.67
C TYR A 148 8.59 -12.74 -13.03
N LEU A 149 9.28 -13.24 -14.06
CA LEU A 149 8.68 -13.49 -15.36
C LEU A 149 7.57 -14.54 -15.30
N ASP A 150 7.78 -15.62 -14.55
CA ASP A 150 6.77 -16.68 -14.38
C ASP A 150 5.55 -16.17 -13.56
N LEU A 151 5.81 -15.34 -12.55
CA LEU A 151 4.77 -14.71 -11.76
C LEU A 151 3.90 -13.78 -12.63
N ILE A 152 4.52 -12.97 -13.49
CA ILE A 152 3.84 -12.04 -14.41
C ILE A 152 2.98 -12.80 -15.41
N LYS A 153 3.51 -13.87 -16.05
CA LYS A 153 2.73 -14.72 -16.96
C LYS A 153 1.51 -15.30 -16.26
N THR A 154 1.67 -15.74 -15.02
CA THR A 154 0.55 -16.26 -14.23
C THR A 154 -0.50 -15.18 -13.99
N MET A 155 -0.11 -13.98 -13.54
CA MET A 155 -1.03 -12.87 -13.30
C MET A 155 -1.75 -12.44 -14.59
N GLU A 156 -1.03 -12.39 -15.73
CA GLU A 156 -1.63 -12.09 -17.04
C GLU A 156 -2.66 -13.16 -17.43
N SER A 157 -2.35 -14.45 -17.25
CA SER A 157 -3.29 -15.54 -17.53
C SER A 157 -4.53 -15.51 -16.62
N MET A 158 -4.44 -14.94 -15.43
CA MET A 158 -5.56 -14.74 -14.50
C MET A 158 -6.44 -13.53 -14.88
N GLY A 159 -6.00 -12.68 -15.81
CA GLY A 159 -6.77 -11.54 -16.31
C GLY A 159 -6.26 -10.16 -15.87
N ALA A 160 -4.99 -10.03 -15.49
CA ALA A 160 -4.38 -8.72 -15.26
C ALA A 160 -4.40 -7.87 -16.52
N ASP A 161 -4.83 -6.61 -16.42
CA ASP A 161 -4.81 -5.63 -17.52
C ASP A 161 -3.47 -4.88 -17.60
N SER A 162 -2.73 -4.82 -16.49
CA SER A 162 -1.37 -4.28 -16.39
C SER A 162 -0.64 -4.88 -15.20
N ILE A 163 0.70 -4.78 -15.21
CA ILE A 163 1.55 -5.26 -14.11
C ILE A 163 2.25 -4.07 -13.45
N CYS A 164 2.34 -4.08 -12.13
CA CYS A 164 3.17 -3.15 -11.37
C CYS A 164 4.37 -3.88 -10.74
N ILE A 165 5.59 -3.45 -11.06
CA ILE A 165 6.78 -3.81 -10.29
C ILE A 165 6.81 -2.90 -9.06
N LYS A 166 6.43 -3.43 -7.89
CA LYS A 166 6.29 -2.64 -6.66
C LYS A 166 7.50 -2.83 -5.75
N ASP A 167 8.48 -1.94 -5.90
CA ASP A 167 9.68 -1.86 -5.07
C ASP A 167 9.46 -0.92 -3.86
N MET A 168 8.72 -1.41 -2.88
CA MET A 168 8.34 -0.64 -1.71
C MET A 168 9.52 -0.34 -0.77
N ALA A 169 10.56 -1.16 -0.80
CA ALA A 169 11.75 -0.99 0.00
C ALA A 169 12.84 -0.12 -0.67
N GLY A 170 12.68 0.20 -1.97
CA GLY A 170 13.68 0.94 -2.75
C GLY A 170 14.99 0.16 -2.94
N VAL A 171 14.90 -1.17 -3.09
CA VAL A 171 16.07 -2.09 -3.19
C VAL A 171 16.39 -2.52 -4.62
N LEU A 172 15.53 -2.20 -5.57
CA LEU A 172 15.80 -2.42 -7.00
C LEU A 172 16.96 -1.52 -7.43
N THR A 173 17.94 -2.08 -8.15
CA THR A 173 19.06 -1.29 -8.66
C THR A 173 18.83 -0.88 -10.12
N PRO A 174 19.43 0.22 -10.61
CA PRO A 174 19.14 0.75 -11.95
C PRO A 174 19.34 -0.27 -13.08
N TYR A 175 20.43 -1.03 -13.07
CA TYR A 175 20.71 -2.02 -14.13
C TYR A 175 19.82 -3.27 -14.01
N LYS A 176 19.43 -3.65 -12.78
CA LYS A 176 18.43 -4.72 -12.61
C LYS A 176 17.03 -4.27 -13.06
N ALA A 177 16.68 -2.99 -12.87
CA ALA A 177 15.44 -2.43 -13.40
C ALA A 177 15.42 -2.48 -14.92
N TYR A 178 16.52 -2.07 -15.57
CA TYR A 178 16.66 -2.17 -17.02
C TYR A 178 16.48 -3.61 -17.53
N ASP A 179 17.25 -4.54 -16.96
CA ASP A 179 17.17 -5.96 -17.37
C ASP A 179 15.77 -6.55 -17.16
N LEU A 180 15.19 -6.34 -15.98
CA LEU A 180 13.87 -6.86 -15.64
C LEU A 180 12.78 -6.31 -16.57
N VAL A 181 12.73 -4.99 -16.76
CA VAL A 181 11.73 -4.34 -17.64
C VAL A 181 11.90 -4.82 -19.08
N LYS A 182 13.13 -4.85 -19.60
CA LYS A 182 13.41 -5.32 -20.96
C LYS A 182 12.91 -6.75 -21.17
N ARG A 183 13.24 -7.66 -20.24
CA ARG A 183 12.82 -9.07 -20.33
C ARG A 183 11.32 -9.25 -20.15
N ILE A 184 10.66 -8.43 -19.34
CA ILE A 184 9.20 -8.45 -19.22
C ILE A 184 8.58 -8.03 -20.55
N LYS A 185 9.07 -6.99 -21.22
CA LYS A 185 8.57 -6.53 -22.51
C LYS A 185 8.79 -7.54 -23.65
N GLU A 186 9.67 -8.53 -23.47
CA GLU A 186 9.87 -9.64 -24.41
C GLU A 186 8.78 -10.73 -24.28
N ILE A 187 8.09 -10.82 -23.13
CA ILE A 187 7.14 -11.90 -22.85
C ILE A 187 5.68 -11.47 -22.78
N THR A 188 5.41 -10.16 -22.67
CA THR A 188 4.04 -9.64 -22.59
C THR A 188 3.91 -8.27 -23.24
N ASN A 189 2.70 -7.97 -23.73
CA ASN A 189 2.34 -6.68 -24.33
C ASN A 189 1.49 -5.81 -23.38
N ILE A 190 1.07 -6.32 -22.21
CA ILE A 190 0.30 -5.51 -21.27
C ILE A 190 1.17 -4.41 -20.67
N PRO A 191 0.61 -3.25 -20.29
CA PRO A 191 1.37 -2.15 -19.74
C PRO A 191 2.11 -2.52 -18.45
N ILE A 192 3.35 -2.06 -18.33
CA ILE A 192 4.20 -2.25 -17.17
C ILE A 192 4.35 -0.94 -16.42
N ASN A 193 3.99 -0.95 -15.14
CA ASN A 193 4.20 0.14 -14.20
C ASN A 193 5.42 -0.17 -13.32
N LEU A 194 6.24 0.83 -13.04
CA LEU A 194 7.28 0.73 -12.01
C LEU A 194 7.01 1.72 -10.88
N HIS A 195 7.01 1.18 -9.67
CA HIS A 195 6.85 1.91 -8.42
C HIS A 195 8.06 1.67 -7.52
N THR A 196 8.77 2.72 -7.11
CA THR A 196 9.88 2.63 -6.16
C THR A 196 9.93 3.84 -5.24
N HIS A 197 10.56 3.69 -4.08
CA HIS A 197 10.74 4.74 -3.07
C HIS A 197 12.17 5.31 -3.10
N CYS A 198 12.31 6.57 -2.68
CA CYS A 198 13.60 7.28 -2.67
C CYS A 198 14.49 6.91 -1.49
N THR A 199 14.08 6.00 -0.61
CA THR A 199 14.77 5.72 0.66
C THR A 199 16.26 5.44 0.49
N GLY A 200 16.64 4.64 -0.52
CA GLY A 200 18.07 4.35 -0.80
C GLY A 200 18.82 5.41 -1.62
N GLY A 201 18.15 6.48 -2.06
CA GLY A 201 18.74 7.57 -2.83
C GLY A 201 18.98 7.28 -4.32
N ILE A 202 18.53 6.14 -4.86
CA ILE A 202 18.80 5.71 -6.25
C ILE A 202 17.55 5.65 -7.15
N ALA A 203 16.39 6.03 -6.65
CA ALA A 203 15.10 5.88 -7.34
C ALA A 203 15.02 6.62 -8.70
N HIS A 204 15.62 7.81 -8.81
CA HIS A 204 15.70 8.56 -10.08
C HIS A 204 16.46 7.78 -11.15
N MET A 205 17.61 7.19 -10.77
CA MET A 205 18.42 6.36 -11.67
C MET A 205 17.68 5.07 -12.06
N ILE A 206 16.89 4.50 -11.15
CA ILE A 206 16.03 3.34 -11.42
C ILE A 206 15.02 3.70 -12.50
N TYR A 207 14.29 4.80 -12.35
CA TYR A 207 13.29 5.23 -13.33
C TYR A 207 13.92 5.57 -14.68
N MET A 208 15.08 6.26 -14.70
CA MET A 208 15.81 6.53 -15.94
C MET A 208 16.07 5.22 -16.71
N LYS A 209 16.65 4.23 -16.03
CA LYS A 209 16.97 2.94 -16.66
C LYS A 209 15.73 2.13 -17.04
N ALA A 210 14.66 2.22 -16.28
CA ALA A 210 13.40 1.55 -16.62
C ALA A 210 12.74 2.18 -17.87
N VAL A 211 12.77 3.51 -17.99
CA VAL A 211 12.23 4.22 -19.17
C VAL A 211 13.05 3.88 -20.42
N GLU A 212 14.39 3.85 -20.33
CA GLU A 212 15.26 3.38 -21.41
C GLU A 212 14.95 1.93 -21.84
N ALA A 213 14.54 1.06 -20.90
CA ALA A 213 14.18 -0.32 -21.16
C ALA A 213 12.74 -0.51 -21.69
N GLY A 214 11.92 0.56 -21.68
CA GLY A 214 10.58 0.53 -22.27
C GLY A 214 9.43 0.38 -21.26
N VAL A 215 9.62 0.73 -19.98
CA VAL A 215 8.51 0.79 -19.01
C VAL A 215 7.43 1.77 -19.49
N ASP A 216 6.15 1.43 -19.29
CA ASP A 216 5.05 2.24 -19.82
C ASP A 216 4.59 3.31 -18.83
N ILE A 217 4.67 3.05 -17.52
CA ILE A 217 4.17 3.92 -16.46
C ILE A 217 5.19 3.94 -15.30
N ILE A 218 5.42 5.11 -14.72
CA ILE A 218 6.19 5.27 -13.48
C ILE A 218 5.37 6.02 -12.44
N ASP A 219 5.54 5.65 -11.18
CA ASP A 219 4.86 6.30 -10.06
C ASP A 219 5.72 7.40 -9.46
N THR A 220 5.20 8.60 -9.40
CA THR A 220 5.88 9.80 -8.89
C THR A 220 5.02 10.52 -7.86
N ALA A 221 5.59 11.45 -7.11
CA ALA A 221 4.84 12.34 -6.23
C ALA A 221 5.19 13.80 -6.53
N ILE A 222 4.23 14.72 -6.33
CA ILE A 222 4.50 16.16 -6.44
C ILE A 222 5.60 16.56 -5.45
N SER A 223 6.51 17.47 -5.84
CA SER A 223 7.75 17.73 -5.12
C SER A 223 7.59 18.00 -3.62
N PRO A 224 6.59 18.74 -3.11
CA PRO A 224 6.42 18.93 -1.67
C PRO A 224 6.11 17.64 -0.89
N LEU A 225 5.61 16.59 -1.57
CA LEU A 225 5.26 15.29 -1.00
C LEU A 225 6.11 14.15 -1.58
N SER A 226 7.32 14.45 -2.07
CA SER A 226 8.25 13.52 -2.69
C SER A 226 9.55 13.33 -1.90
N GLY A 227 10.39 12.40 -2.34
CA GLY A 227 11.72 12.17 -1.77
C GLY A 227 11.71 11.34 -0.48
N GLY A 228 12.90 11.02 0.03
CA GLY A 228 13.06 10.23 1.25
C GLY A 228 12.30 8.90 1.20
N THR A 229 11.35 8.71 2.11
CA THR A 229 10.50 7.52 2.14
C THR A 229 9.34 7.54 1.13
N SER A 230 9.17 8.64 0.37
CA SER A 230 8.20 8.77 -0.71
C SER A 230 8.83 8.46 -2.08
N GLN A 231 8.11 8.74 -3.16
CA GLN A 231 8.53 8.54 -4.55
C GLN A 231 9.34 9.74 -5.08
N PRO A 232 10.01 9.59 -6.25
CA PRO A 232 10.66 10.70 -6.91
C PRO A 232 9.72 11.83 -7.31
N PRO A 233 10.20 13.09 -7.35
CA PRO A 233 9.39 14.24 -7.73
C PRO A 233 8.96 14.20 -9.20
N THR A 234 7.67 14.44 -9.44
CA THR A 234 7.07 14.39 -10.77
C THR A 234 7.69 15.43 -11.70
N GLU A 235 7.87 16.66 -11.23
CA GLU A 235 8.33 17.79 -12.00
C GLU A 235 9.75 17.55 -12.55
N SER A 236 10.64 17.05 -11.70
CA SER A 236 12.04 16.76 -12.10
C SER A 236 12.10 15.66 -13.16
N LEU A 237 11.27 14.60 -13.01
CA LEU A 237 11.25 13.50 -13.97
C LEU A 237 10.52 13.91 -15.27
N ALA A 238 9.43 14.68 -15.19
CA ALA A 238 8.76 15.22 -16.36
C ALA A 238 9.72 16.07 -17.22
N LEU A 239 10.48 16.96 -16.59
CA LEU A 239 11.49 17.76 -17.27
C LEU A 239 12.58 16.88 -17.87
N THR A 240 13.10 15.90 -17.11
CA THR A 240 14.14 14.98 -17.59
C THR A 240 13.68 14.21 -18.82
N PHE A 241 12.44 13.68 -18.80
CA PHE A 241 11.91 12.86 -19.90
C PHE A 241 11.35 13.70 -21.05
N SER A 242 11.17 15.01 -20.89
CA SER A 242 10.76 15.90 -22.00
C SER A 242 11.81 15.96 -23.13
N GLU A 243 13.07 15.65 -22.83
CA GLU A 243 14.17 15.58 -23.80
C GLU A 243 14.28 14.22 -24.50
N MET A 244 13.45 13.24 -24.10
CA MET A 244 13.45 11.88 -24.66
C MET A 244 12.31 11.67 -25.64
N GLU A 245 12.45 10.69 -26.52
CA GLU A 245 11.36 10.24 -27.42
C GLU A 245 10.10 9.82 -26.64
N ARG A 246 10.27 9.30 -25.43
CA ARG A 246 9.20 8.90 -24.52
C ARG A 246 8.79 10.02 -23.55
N ASN A 247 8.56 11.21 -24.08
CA ASN A 247 8.08 12.35 -23.31
C ASN A 247 6.68 12.07 -22.74
N PRO A 248 6.43 12.22 -21.42
CA PRO A 248 5.11 12.03 -20.84
C PRO A 248 4.12 13.13 -21.22
N ASN A 249 4.56 14.24 -21.84
CA ASN A 249 3.73 15.37 -22.28
C ASN A 249 2.84 15.96 -21.16
N LEU A 250 3.37 16.07 -19.93
CA LEU A 250 2.65 16.69 -18.83
C LEU A 250 2.68 18.23 -18.95
N ASP A 251 1.59 18.87 -18.54
CA ASP A 251 1.52 20.33 -18.44
C ASP A 251 2.38 20.84 -17.25
N MET A 252 3.56 21.38 -17.58
CA MET A 252 4.53 21.83 -16.57
C MET A 252 4.06 23.05 -15.77
N GLU A 253 3.24 23.94 -16.37
CA GLU A 253 2.70 25.11 -15.66
C GLU A 253 1.73 24.65 -14.57
N LYS A 254 0.83 23.74 -14.90
CA LYS A 254 -0.09 23.13 -13.93
C LYS A 254 0.64 22.29 -12.87
N LEU A 255 1.69 21.56 -13.24
CA LEU A 255 2.51 20.85 -12.27
C LEU A 255 3.13 21.79 -11.25
N LEU A 256 3.65 22.94 -11.68
CA LEU A 256 4.22 23.94 -10.78
C LEU A 256 3.14 24.59 -9.91
N GLU A 257 1.95 24.85 -10.45
CA GLU A 257 0.80 25.35 -9.68
C GLU A 257 0.43 24.35 -8.56
N VAL A 258 0.35 23.06 -8.86
CA VAL A 258 0.10 22.00 -7.88
C VAL A 258 1.21 21.95 -6.81
N ALA A 259 2.47 22.09 -7.21
CA ALA A 259 3.59 22.11 -6.27
C ALA A 259 3.52 23.33 -5.34
N GLU A 260 3.26 24.53 -5.87
CA GLU A 260 3.10 25.75 -5.05
C GLU A 260 1.94 25.61 -4.06
N TYR A 261 0.84 24.99 -4.46
CA TYR A 261 -0.30 24.72 -3.56
C TYR A 261 0.08 23.82 -2.38
N PHE A 262 0.86 22.74 -2.60
CA PHE A 262 1.22 21.81 -1.53
C PHE A 262 2.39 22.28 -0.65
N LYS A 263 3.17 23.30 -1.03
CA LYS A 263 4.27 23.82 -0.21
C LYS A 263 3.83 24.27 1.19
N PRO A 264 2.86 25.19 1.33
CA PRO A 264 2.40 25.62 2.65
C PRO A 264 1.75 24.48 3.46
N ILE A 265 1.11 23.53 2.79
CA ILE A 265 0.54 22.33 3.45
C ILE A 265 1.66 21.47 4.03
N ARG A 266 2.72 21.18 3.25
CA ARG A 266 3.93 20.51 3.75
C ARG A 266 4.54 21.22 4.95
N ASP A 267 4.70 22.55 4.86
CA ASP A 267 5.32 23.36 5.90
C ASP A 267 4.48 23.35 7.19
N LYS A 268 3.15 23.36 7.08
CA LYS A 268 2.21 23.15 8.20
C LYS A 268 2.47 21.80 8.89
N TYR A 269 2.57 20.71 8.14
CA TYR A 269 2.84 19.37 8.70
C TYR A 269 4.24 19.24 9.26
N MET A 270 5.22 19.96 8.72
CA MET A 270 6.57 20.04 9.26
C MET A 270 6.59 20.81 10.58
N ALA A 271 5.92 21.95 10.66
CA ALA A 271 5.81 22.76 11.88
C ALA A 271 5.08 22.02 13.01
N SER A 272 4.06 21.21 12.69
CA SER A 272 3.35 20.39 13.67
C SER A 272 4.14 19.14 14.13
N GLY A 273 5.27 18.82 13.51
CA GLY A 273 6.05 17.61 13.76
C GLY A 273 5.45 16.32 13.15
N THR A 274 4.33 16.40 12.45
CA THR A 274 3.72 15.25 11.74
C THR A 274 4.61 14.79 10.60
N LEU A 275 5.19 15.73 9.84
CA LEU A 275 6.29 15.46 8.91
C LEU A 275 7.62 15.55 9.69
N ASN A 276 8.16 14.40 10.04
CA ASN A 276 9.48 14.35 10.65
C ASN A 276 10.56 14.52 9.58
N PRO A 277 11.46 15.53 9.64
CA PRO A 277 12.51 15.73 8.64
C PRO A 277 13.40 14.51 8.38
N LYS A 278 13.51 13.58 9.33
CA LYS A 278 14.28 12.34 9.17
C LYS A 278 13.76 11.45 8.04
N VAL A 279 12.45 11.46 7.76
CA VAL A 279 11.88 10.66 6.66
C VAL A 279 12.22 11.18 5.27
N LEU A 280 12.74 12.41 5.18
CA LEU A 280 13.23 13.03 3.94
C LEU A 280 14.70 12.70 3.65
N LEU A 281 15.43 12.12 4.62
CA LEU A 281 16.84 11.78 4.46
C LEU A 281 16.99 10.48 3.67
N THR A 282 18.11 10.39 2.96
CA THR A 282 18.52 9.17 2.29
C THR A 282 19.13 8.19 3.29
N GLU A 283 18.70 6.93 3.23
CA GLU A 283 19.17 5.86 4.11
C GLU A 283 19.77 4.69 3.29
N PRO A 284 21.06 4.77 2.88
CA PRO A 284 21.69 3.75 2.03
C PRO A 284 21.82 2.38 2.68
N GLN A 285 21.70 2.28 4.00
CA GLN A 285 21.73 1.00 4.72
C GLN A 285 20.57 0.09 4.30
N THR A 286 19.45 0.66 3.82
CA THR A 286 18.35 -0.10 3.25
C THR A 286 18.79 -0.99 2.08
N LEU A 287 19.72 -0.50 1.27
CA LEU A 287 20.28 -1.26 0.13
C LEU A 287 21.17 -2.41 0.61
N LYS A 288 21.93 -2.22 1.70
CA LYS A 288 22.83 -3.22 2.26
C LYS A 288 22.08 -4.34 2.94
N TYR A 289 21.14 -4.01 3.81
CA TYR A 289 20.38 -4.98 4.61
C TYR A 289 19.09 -5.41 3.94
N GLN A 290 18.68 -4.76 2.84
CA GLN A 290 17.43 -5.00 2.10
C GLN A 290 16.19 -4.86 2.99
N VAL A 291 16.25 -3.92 3.93
CA VAL A 291 15.23 -3.66 4.94
C VAL A 291 14.59 -2.31 4.66
N PRO A 292 13.26 -2.21 4.60
CA PRO A 292 12.57 -0.93 4.42
C PRO A 292 12.94 0.08 5.52
N GLY A 293 13.07 1.36 5.17
CA GLY A 293 13.42 2.41 6.13
C GLY A 293 12.49 2.49 7.34
N GLY A 294 11.18 2.28 7.13
CA GLY A 294 10.20 2.21 8.22
C GLY A 294 10.43 1.05 9.20
N MET A 295 10.98 -0.08 8.71
CA MET A 295 11.37 -1.20 9.58
C MET A 295 12.58 -0.84 10.43
N LEU A 296 13.59 -0.16 9.88
CA LEU A 296 14.77 0.28 10.62
C LEU A 296 14.38 1.22 11.77
N SER A 297 13.52 2.20 11.50
CA SER A 297 13.02 3.13 12.51
C SER A 297 12.22 2.44 13.61
N ASN A 298 11.39 1.45 13.24
CA ASN A 298 10.60 0.67 14.18
C ASN A 298 11.49 -0.19 15.10
N LEU A 299 12.48 -0.89 14.54
CA LEU A 299 13.45 -1.68 15.30
C LEU A 299 14.22 -0.82 16.32
N LEU A 300 14.69 0.34 15.89
CA LEU A 300 15.38 1.25 16.79
C LEU A 300 14.48 1.76 17.92
N SER A 301 13.21 2.06 17.63
CA SER A 301 12.23 2.48 18.63
C SER A 301 11.95 1.37 19.64
N GLN A 302 11.78 0.12 19.18
CA GLN A 302 11.57 -1.03 20.06
C GLN A 302 12.79 -1.31 20.94
N LEU A 303 14.01 -1.21 20.41
CA LEU A 303 15.24 -1.37 21.19
C LEU A 303 15.39 -0.28 22.27
N LYS A 304 15.05 0.99 21.96
CA LYS A 304 15.01 2.07 22.94
C LYS A 304 14.06 1.80 24.09
N GLN A 305 12.87 1.29 23.79
CA GLN A 305 11.89 0.92 24.83
C GLN A 305 12.40 -0.20 25.76
N GLN A 306 13.34 -1.02 25.29
CA GLN A 306 13.97 -2.12 26.02
C GLN A 306 15.34 -1.74 26.63
N ASN A 307 15.78 -0.49 26.47
CA ASN A 307 17.13 -0.01 26.83
C ASN A 307 18.25 -0.90 26.26
N ALA A 308 18.13 -1.30 25.00
CA ALA A 308 19.01 -2.25 24.31
C ALA A 308 19.51 -1.72 22.96
N GLU A 309 19.70 -0.40 22.82
CA GLU A 309 20.16 0.23 21.55
C GLU A 309 21.51 -0.30 21.10
N ASP A 310 22.35 -0.76 22.01
CA ASP A 310 23.66 -1.39 21.74
C ASP A 310 23.50 -2.70 20.92
N LYS A 311 22.33 -3.32 20.91
CA LYS A 311 22.01 -4.53 20.15
C LYS A 311 21.55 -4.26 18.71
N TYR A 312 21.44 -3.00 18.28
CA TYR A 312 20.87 -2.65 16.97
C TYR A 312 21.59 -3.35 15.80
N GLU A 313 22.92 -3.32 15.77
CA GLU A 313 23.71 -4.00 14.72
C GLU A 313 23.51 -5.52 14.73
N ASP A 314 23.36 -6.15 15.88
CA ASP A 314 23.13 -7.58 15.98
C ASP A 314 21.74 -7.96 15.46
N VAL A 315 20.73 -7.13 15.73
CA VAL A 315 19.38 -7.31 15.17
C VAL A 315 19.42 -7.17 13.65
N LEU A 316 20.12 -6.18 13.10
CA LEU A 316 20.26 -6.01 11.66
C LEU A 316 20.94 -7.21 10.97
N LYS A 317 21.91 -7.86 11.63
CA LYS A 317 22.53 -9.09 11.12
C LYS A 317 21.62 -10.30 11.24
N GLU A 318 20.72 -10.32 12.22
CA GLU A 318 19.78 -11.42 12.42
C GLU A 318 18.58 -11.38 11.46
N VAL A 319 18.15 -10.19 10.98
CA VAL A 319 17.05 -10.03 10.03
C VAL A 319 17.19 -10.91 8.78
N PRO A 320 18.32 -10.91 8.04
CA PRO A 320 18.48 -11.77 6.88
C PRO A 320 18.42 -13.27 7.22
N ARG A 321 18.86 -13.68 8.41
CA ARG A 321 18.83 -15.07 8.88
C ARG A 321 17.40 -15.53 9.15
N VAL A 322 16.62 -14.72 9.89
CA VAL A 322 15.20 -14.98 10.12
C VAL A 322 14.44 -15.02 8.80
N ARG A 323 14.70 -14.05 7.90
CA ARG A 323 14.09 -14.02 6.58
C ARG A 323 14.36 -15.29 5.77
N LYS A 324 15.60 -15.80 5.80
CA LYS A 324 15.96 -17.08 5.16
C LYS A 324 15.17 -18.23 5.76
N ASP A 325 15.13 -18.35 7.08
CA ASP A 325 14.43 -19.42 7.78
C ASP A 325 12.92 -19.45 7.47
N LEU A 326 12.35 -18.27 7.25
CA LEU A 326 10.93 -18.09 6.89
C LEU A 326 10.64 -18.20 5.38
N GLY A 327 11.59 -18.71 4.58
CA GLY A 327 11.39 -18.93 3.15
C GLY A 327 11.47 -17.66 2.31
N TYR A 328 12.27 -16.68 2.72
CA TYR A 328 12.53 -15.42 2.02
C TYR A 328 11.31 -14.55 1.71
N PRO A 329 10.37 -14.29 2.64
CA PRO A 329 9.26 -13.41 2.36
C PRO A 329 9.76 -12.02 1.92
N PRO A 330 9.05 -11.34 0.98
CA PRO A 330 9.28 -9.93 0.73
C PRO A 330 9.09 -9.12 2.01
N LEU A 331 9.98 -8.16 2.27
CA LEU A 331 9.89 -7.30 3.47
C LEU A 331 8.92 -6.14 3.25
N VAL A 332 7.71 -6.46 2.85
CA VAL A 332 6.56 -5.56 2.80
C VAL A 332 5.66 -5.81 4.02
N THR A 333 4.82 -4.84 4.38
CA THR A 333 3.88 -5.00 5.50
C THR A 333 2.85 -6.12 5.20
N PRO A 334 2.58 -7.08 6.12
CA PRO A 334 3.06 -7.15 7.50
C PRO A 334 4.39 -7.89 7.69
N MET A 335 4.95 -8.53 6.66
CA MET A 335 6.13 -9.41 6.75
C MET A 335 7.36 -8.70 7.32
N SER A 336 7.60 -7.44 6.96
CA SER A 336 8.71 -6.66 7.51
C SER A 336 8.65 -6.53 9.03
N GLN A 337 7.46 -6.29 9.58
CA GLN A 337 7.26 -6.19 11.03
C GLN A 337 7.48 -7.55 11.71
N MET A 338 6.92 -8.61 11.14
CA MET A 338 7.03 -9.98 11.69
C MET A 338 8.47 -10.46 11.74
N VAL A 339 9.20 -10.32 10.62
CA VAL A 339 10.63 -10.68 10.53
C VAL A 339 11.47 -9.84 11.48
N GLY A 340 11.21 -8.53 11.55
CA GLY A 340 11.92 -7.62 12.44
C GLY A 340 11.72 -7.96 13.92
N THR A 341 10.48 -8.16 14.33
CA THR A 341 10.17 -8.53 15.72
C THR A 341 10.78 -9.89 16.10
N GLN A 342 10.75 -10.88 15.20
CA GLN A 342 11.41 -12.17 15.47
C GLN A 342 12.93 -12.03 15.57
N ALA A 343 13.56 -11.22 14.71
CA ALA A 343 14.99 -10.96 14.79
C ALA A 343 15.36 -10.27 16.12
N LEU A 344 14.57 -9.30 16.53
CA LEU A 344 14.72 -8.62 17.83
C LEU A 344 14.62 -9.62 18.99
N PHE A 345 13.60 -10.48 19.01
CA PHE A 345 13.42 -11.47 20.07
C PHE A 345 14.54 -12.50 20.10
N ASN A 346 15.06 -12.94 18.96
CA ASN A 346 16.21 -13.85 18.90
C ASN A 346 17.45 -13.24 19.59
N VAL A 347 17.72 -11.96 19.33
CA VAL A 347 18.87 -11.25 19.89
C VAL A 347 18.69 -10.98 21.38
N LEU A 348 17.52 -10.48 21.80
CA LEU A 348 17.25 -10.17 23.21
C LEU A 348 17.21 -11.41 24.10
N ALA A 349 16.66 -12.51 23.60
CA ALA A 349 16.60 -13.78 24.33
C ALA A 349 17.95 -14.54 24.38
N GLY A 350 18.92 -14.15 23.56
CA GLY A 350 20.20 -14.83 23.40
C GLY A 350 20.10 -16.23 22.77
N GLU A 351 18.91 -16.64 22.36
CA GLU A 351 18.63 -17.93 21.72
C GLU A 351 17.55 -17.73 20.63
N ARG A 352 17.83 -18.28 19.42
CA ARG A 352 16.92 -18.16 18.27
C ARG A 352 15.64 -18.97 18.48
N TYR A 353 14.50 -18.32 18.23
CA TYR A 353 13.15 -18.89 18.37
C TYR A 353 12.80 -19.38 19.78
N LYS A 354 13.41 -18.82 20.83
CA LYS A 354 12.97 -19.02 22.20
C LYS A 354 11.66 -18.31 22.50
N LEU A 355 11.52 -17.10 21.95
CA LEU A 355 10.27 -16.31 21.97
C LEU A 355 9.76 -16.19 20.53
N ILE A 356 8.52 -16.60 20.29
CA ILE A 356 7.92 -16.65 18.95
C ILE A 356 6.58 -15.91 18.99
N PRO A 357 6.42 -14.77 18.27
CA PRO A 357 5.15 -14.10 18.14
C PRO A 357 4.09 -14.99 17.49
N LYS A 358 2.83 -14.74 17.84
CA LYS A 358 1.69 -15.45 17.25
C LYS A 358 1.67 -15.35 15.74
N GLU A 359 1.96 -14.17 15.21
CA GLU A 359 1.97 -13.86 13.79
C GLU A 359 2.99 -14.73 13.02
N ILE A 360 4.15 -15.01 13.60
CA ILE A 360 5.16 -15.93 13.02
C ILE A 360 4.62 -17.35 13.00
N LYS A 361 3.95 -17.80 14.05
CA LYS A 361 3.31 -19.13 14.07
C LYS A 361 2.23 -19.22 13.00
N ASP A 362 1.36 -18.22 12.91
CA ASP A 362 0.30 -18.15 11.93
C ASP A 362 0.84 -18.13 10.49
N TYR A 363 1.96 -17.42 10.27
CA TYR A 363 2.64 -17.44 8.97
C TYR A 363 3.16 -18.84 8.62
N VAL A 364 3.84 -19.51 9.55
CA VAL A 364 4.41 -20.86 9.32
C VAL A 364 3.31 -21.90 9.16
N ARG A 365 2.13 -21.72 9.77
CA ARG A 365 0.94 -22.54 9.53
C ARG A 365 0.36 -22.35 8.13
N GLY A 366 0.71 -21.26 7.42
CA GLY A 366 0.18 -20.95 6.09
C GLY A 366 -1.05 -20.03 6.10
N ASN A 367 -1.42 -19.42 7.23
CA ASN A 367 -2.60 -18.53 7.32
C ASN A 367 -2.48 -17.28 6.43
N TYR A 368 -1.27 -16.89 6.01
CA TYR A 368 -1.04 -15.77 5.09
C TYR A 368 -0.89 -16.20 3.62
N GLY A 369 -0.84 -17.50 3.35
CA GLY A 369 -0.58 -18.07 2.04
C GLY A 369 0.74 -18.85 2.00
N LYS A 370 1.18 -19.17 0.78
CA LYS A 370 2.39 -19.97 0.53
C LYS A 370 3.64 -19.09 0.65
N SER A 371 4.61 -19.52 1.47
CA SER A 371 5.93 -18.88 1.51
C SER A 371 6.64 -18.98 0.15
N PRO A 372 7.41 -17.94 -0.26
CA PRO A 372 8.11 -17.95 -1.54
C PRO A 372 9.06 -19.14 -1.74
N ALA A 373 9.76 -19.55 -0.68
CA ALA A 373 10.51 -20.81 -0.66
C ALA A 373 10.05 -21.72 0.49
N PRO A 374 10.29 -23.03 0.42
CA PRO A 374 9.95 -23.95 1.50
C PRO A 374 10.65 -23.58 2.81
N ILE A 375 9.89 -23.56 3.90
CA ILE A 375 10.43 -23.48 5.26
C ILE A 375 10.93 -24.87 5.65
N SER A 376 12.17 -24.98 6.15
CA SER A 376 12.74 -26.28 6.52
C SER A 376 11.92 -26.97 7.61
N ASN A 377 11.92 -28.30 7.62
CA ASN A 377 11.21 -29.09 8.65
C ASN A 377 11.73 -28.80 10.07
N GLU A 378 13.03 -28.53 10.21
CA GLU A 378 13.63 -28.15 11.48
C GLU A 378 13.04 -26.84 12.02
N ILE A 379 13.03 -25.80 11.21
CA ILE A 379 12.48 -24.48 11.57
C ILE A 379 10.97 -24.59 11.82
N ARG A 380 10.23 -25.29 10.96
CA ARG A 380 8.79 -25.53 11.13
C ARG A 380 8.50 -26.16 12.48
N LYS A 381 9.19 -27.27 12.79
CA LYS A 381 9.01 -28.00 14.05
C LYS A 381 9.36 -27.14 15.27
N LYS A 382 10.38 -26.29 15.15
CA LYS A 382 10.77 -25.35 16.21
C LYS A 382 9.71 -24.29 16.47
N ILE A 383 8.98 -23.83 15.42
CA ILE A 383 8.00 -22.72 15.51
C ILE A 383 6.60 -23.22 15.87
N ILE A 384 6.11 -24.28 15.23
CA ILE A 384 4.73 -24.77 15.37
C ILE A 384 4.64 -26.23 15.84
N GLY A 385 5.78 -26.89 16.11
CA GLY A 385 5.78 -28.29 16.52
C GLY A 385 5.32 -29.22 15.41
N ASP A 386 4.40 -30.12 15.76
CA ASP A 386 3.82 -31.11 14.83
C ASP A 386 2.45 -30.65 14.27
N GLU A 387 2.11 -29.36 14.37
CA GLU A 387 0.87 -28.80 13.82
C GLU A 387 0.87 -28.93 12.28
N GLU A 388 -0.32 -29.18 11.72
CA GLU A 388 -0.53 -29.24 10.27
C GLU A 388 -0.41 -27.86 9.61
N VAL A 389 0.11 -27.84 8.38
CA VAL A 389 0.27 -26.64 7.57
C VAL A 389 -0.89 -26.56 6.56
N ILE A 390 -1.49 -25.38 6.45
CA ILE A 390 -2.48 -25.07 5.43
C ILE A 390 -1.79 -25.06 4.06
N THR A 391 -2.25 -25.92 3.17
CA THR A 391 -1.71 -26.04 1.80
C THR A 391 -2.65 -25.49 0.73
N VAL A 392 -3.93 -25.35 1.06
CA VAL A 392 -4.96 -24.72 0.21
C VAL A 392 -4.87 -23.19 0.31
N ARG A 393 -5.61 -22.48 -0.50
CA ARG A 393 -5.77 -21.03 -0.35
C ARG A 393 -6.43 -20.73 1.00
N PRO A 394 -5.84 -19.89 1.87
CA PRO A 394 -6.40 -19.69 3.21
C PRO A 394 -7.85 -19.23 3.23
N ALA A 395 -8.27 -18.45 2.25
CA ALA A 395 -9.64 -17.97 2.13
C ALA A 395 -10.67 -19.08 1.84
N ASP A 396 -10.25 -20.22 1.29
CA ASP A 396 -11.14 -21.38 1.05
C ASP A 396 -11.63 -22.01 2.36
N LEU A 397 -11.00 -21.68 3.48
CA LEU A 397 -11.37 -22.12 4.82
C LEU A 397 -12.30 -21.13 5.55
N ILE A 398 -12.70 -20.04 4.89
CA ILE A 398 -13.56 -19.00 5.46
C ILE A 398 -14.93 -19.07 4.79
N GLU A 399 -15.95 -19.33 5.59
CA GLU A 399 -17.34 -19.28 5.11
C GLU A 399 -17.73 -17.84 4.70
N PRO A 400 -18.69 -17.67 3.76
CA PRO A 400 -19.21 -16.35 3.41
C PRO A 400 -19.60 -15.55 4.65
N GLU A 401 -19.08 -14.31 4.75
CA GLU A 401 -19.18 -13.55 6.01
C GLU A 401 -19.93 -12.21 5.86
N PHE A 402 -20.19 -11.70 4.66
CA PHE A 402 -20.74 -10.36 4.48
C PHE A 402 -22.16 -10.21 5.08
N GLU A 403 -23.04 -11.16 4.83
CA GLU A 403 -24.40 -11.13 5.40
C GLU A 403 -24.41 -11.29 6.93
N LYS A 404 -23.45 -12.03 7.48
CA LYS A 404 -23.26 -12.13 8.93
C LYS A 404 -22.80 -10.77 9.49
N MET A 405 -21.81 -10.12 8.87
CA MET A 405 -21.32 -8.79 9.25
C MET A 405 -22.45 -7.75 9.20
N LYS A 406 -23.32 -7.84 8.20
CA LYS A 406 -24.48 -6.95 8.06
C LYS A 406 -25.43 -7.09 9.24
N LYS A 407 -25.71 -8.31 9.67
CA LYS A 407 -26.56 -8.57 10.87
C LYS A 407 -25.86 -8.09 12.15
N GLU A 408 -24.56 -8.34 12.30
CA GLU A 408 -23.81 -7.94 13.49
C GLU A 408 -23.66 -6.42 13.63
N SER A 409 -23.74 -5.67 12.52
CA SER A 409 -23.71 -4.21 12.49
C SER A 409 -25.09 -3.55 12.43
N GLU A 410 -26.17 -4.33 12.58
CA GLU A 410 -27.55 -3.84 12.58
C GLU A 410 -27.77 -2.80 13.70
N GLY A 411 -28.43 -1.70 13.37
CA GLY A 411 -28.60 -0.56 14.28
C GLY A 411 -27.46 0.47 14.26
N LEU A 412 -26.29 0.10 13.77
CA LEU A 412 -25.11 0.98 13.63
C LEU A 412 -24.85 1.36 12.17
N ALA A 413 -24.77 0.37 11.28
CA ALA A 413 -24.55 0.55 9.86
C ALA A 413 -25.86 0.85 9.14
N LYS A 414 -25.88 1.88 8.26
CA LYS A 414 -27.03 2.24 7.43
C LYS A 414 -26.87 1.86 5.96
N THR A 415 -25.63 1.58 5.56
CA THR A 415 -25.25 1.22 4.19
C THR A 415 -24.30 0.04 4.17
N ASP A 416 -24.14 -0.64 3.02
CA ASP A 416 -23.13 -1.68 2.85
C ASP A 416 -21.69 -1.12 3.03
N GLU A 417 -21.48 0.16 2.75
CA GLU A 417 -20.20 0.88 3.01
C GLU A 417 -19.90 0.95 4.51
N ASP A 418 -20.92 1.23 5.33
CA ASP A 418 -20.78 1.23 6.80
C ASP A 418 -20.53 -0.17 7.34
N VAL A 419 -21.19 -1.18 6.80
CA VAL A 419 -20.96 -2.60 7.15
C VAL A 419 -19.49 -2.95 6.90
N LEU A 420 -18.96 -2.60 5.74
CA LEU A 420 -17.54 -2.81 5.44
C LEU A 420 -16.60 -2.02 6.37
N ALA A 421 -16.95 -0.78 6.74
CA ALA A 421 -16.17 -0.01 7.68
C ALA A 421 -16.08 -0.72 9.06
N VAL A 422 -17.19 -1.23 9.58
CA VAL A 422 -17.22 -1.99 10.84
C VAL A 422 -16.47 -3.32 10.71
N ALA A 423 -16.65 -4.04 9.62
CA ALA A 423 -15.98 -5.31 9.36
C ALA A 423 -14.45 -5.19 9.28
N LEU A 424 -13.97 -4.12 8.63
CA LEU A 424 -12.54 -3.87 8.42
C LEU A 424 -11.88 -3.23 9.65
N PHE A 425 -12.61 -2.38 10.39
CA PHE A 425 -12.09 -1.58 11.51
C PHE A 425 -13.02 -1.63 12.73
N PRO A 426 -13.31 -2.81 13.30
CA PRO A 426 -14.32 -2.98 14.34
C PRO A 426 -14.04 -2.20 15.63
N GLN A 427 -12.79 -1.79 15.87
CA GLN A 427 -12.42 -1.04 17.08
C GLN A 427 -12.66 0.47 16.98
N VAL A 428 -12.78 1.02 15.78
CA VAL A 428 -12.87 2.48 15.56
C VAL A 428 -14.09 2.89 14.75
N ALA A 429 -14.56 2.06 13.82
CA ALA A 429 -15.69 2.38 12.96
C ALA A 429 -17.01 2.58 13.72
N PRO A 430 -17.34 1.84 14.81
CA PRO A 430 -18.56 2.10 15.55
C PRO A 430 -18.67 3.54 16.06
N LYS A 431 -17.63 4.03 16.75
CA LYS A 431 -17.60 5.41 17.24
C LYS A 431 -17.66 6.45 16.12
N PHE A 432 -16.97 6.16 15.00
CA PHE A 432 -17.01 7.03 13.82
C PHE A 432 -18.44 7.13 13.25
N LEU A 433 -19.14 6.00 13.11
CA LEU A 433 -20.50 5.98 12.57
C LEU A 433 -21.51 6.67 13.50
N GLU A 434 -21.38 6.52 14.81
CA GLU A 434 -22.17 7.27 15.79
C GLU A 434 -21.99 8.79 15.58
N ASN A 435 -20.76 9.29 15.45
CA ASN A 435 -20.48 10.70 15.18
C ASN A 435 -21.08 11.14 13.84
N LYS A 436 -20.78 10.40 12.76
CA LYS A 436 -21.29 10.67 11.40
C LYS A 436 -22.79 10.88 11.36
N TYR A 437 -23.56 10.07 12.10
CA TYR A 437 -25.01 10.15 12.07
C TYR A 437 -25.60 11.11 13.09
N ASN A 438 -24.91 11.44 14.17
CA ASN A 438 -25.31 12.48 15.12
C ASN A 438 -25.05 13.88 14.56
N GLU A 439 -23.88 14.15 13.95
CA GLU A 439 -23.58 15.41 13.27
C GLU A 439 -24.60 15.73 12.16
N THR A 440 -25.01 14.70 11.37
CA THR A 440 -26.03 14.86 10.33
C THR A 440 -27.41 15.22 10.90
N ILE A 441 -27.70 14.86 12.13
CA ILE A 441 -28.97 15.22 12.80
C ILE A 441 -28.91 16.68 13.27
N GLU A 442 -27.80 17.08 13.87
CA GLU A 442 -27.58 18.46 14.35
C GLU A 442 -27.59 19.47 13.19
N GLU A 443 -26.89 19.20 12.08
CA GLU A 443 -26.92 20.05 10.88
C GLU A 443 -28.33 20.20 10.29
N LYS A 444 -29.12 19.11 10.24
CA LYS A 444 -30.51 19.15 9.76
C LYS A 444 -31.44 19.91 10.71
N GLU A 445 -31.15 19.90 11.99
CA GLU A 445 -31.89 20.70 12.98
C GLU A 445 -31.50 22.17 12.90
N GLU A 446 -30.22 22.50 12.75
CA GLU A 446 -29.76 23.87 12.55
C GLU A 446 -30.32 24.49 11.24
N ASP A 447 -30.32 23.73 10.14
CA ASP A 447 -30.93 24.19 8.88
C ASP A 447 -32.45 24.41 8.99
N LYS A 448 -33.15 23.55 9.74
CA LYS A 448 -34.58 23.79 10.03
C LYS A 448 -34.81 25.04 10.88
N ILE A 449 -33.95 25.30 11.85
CA ILE A 449 -34.02 26.48 12.70
C ILE A 449 -33.74 27.75 11.85
N LYS A 450 -32.75 27.71 10.95
CA LYS A 450 -32.47 28.79 10.01
C LYS A 450 -33.65 29.07 9.07
N PHE A 451 -34.31 28.04 8.55
CA PHE A 451 -35.51 28.17 7.70
C PHE A 451 -36.69 28.81 8.43
N ILE A 452 -36.89 28.45 9.70
CA ILE A 452 -37.98 29.01 10.54
C ILE A 452 -37.70 30.47 10.90
N SER A 453 -36.43 30.89 11.08
CA SER A 453 -36.03 32.25 11.41
C SER A 453 -36.08 33.22 10.22
N VAL A 454 -36.14 32.74 8.98
CA VAL A 454 -36.24 33.54 7.75
C VAL A 454 -37.71 33.74 7.33
N THR A 455 -38.64 32.97 7.90
CA THR A 455 -40.08 33.02 7.56
C THR A 455 -40.91 33.78 8.61
N MET A 456 -40.33 34.36 9.64
CA MET A 456 -40.93 35.28 10.59
C MET A 456 -40.44 36.71 10.32
#